data_2f2f2788d332a4fa9cf3444cbf7901f3
#
_entry.id   2f2f2788d332a4fa9cf3444cbf7901f3
#
_cell.length_a   1.000
_cell.length_b   1.000
_cell.length_c   1.000
_cell.angle_alpha   90.00
_cell.angle_beta   90.00
_cell.angle_gamma   90.00
#
_symmetry.space_group_name_H-M   'P 1'
#
loop_
_entity.id
_entity.type
_entity.pdbx_description
1 polymer ?
#
loop_
_entity_poly.entity_id
_entity_poly.type
_entity_poly.pdbx_seq_one_letter_code
_entity_poly.pdbx_strand_id
1 'polypeptide(L)'
;MKKKVLFIDRDGTLVIEPPIDYQLDSLEKLEFYPKVMRNLGFIRSKLDFDFVMVTNQDGLGTTSFPEETFWPAHNLMMKTLEGEGITFDDICIDRSMPDDNAPTRKPRTGMLTKYLDNPDYDLSHSFVIGDRPTDCLLYTSDAADE
;
A
#
# COMPACT_ATOMS: atom_id res chain seq x y z
N MET A 1 -18.62 9.99 -14.40
CA MET A 1 -18.50 8.70 -13.70
C MET A 1 -17.51 8.79 -12.58
N LYS A 2 -17.86 8.25 -11.41
CA LYS A 2 -16.93 8.22 -10.28
C LYS A 2 -15.84 7.20 -10.49
N LYS A 3 -14.65 7.50 -9.99
CA LYS A 3 -13.51 6.59 -10.05
C LYS A 3 -13.57 5.59 -8.89
N LYS A 4 -13.24 4.35 -9.17
CA LYS A 4 -13.08 3.30 -8.16
C LYS A 4 -11.61 3.16 -7.83
N VAL A 5 -11.29 2.90 -6.57
CA VAL A 5 -9.92 2.79 -6.09
C VAL A 5 -9.67 1.41 -5.50
N LEU A 6 -8.53 0.84 -5.83
CA LEU A 6 -8.02 -0.34 -5.19
C LEU A 6 -6.84 0.09 -4.32
N PHE A 7 -7.05 0.09 -3.01
CA PHE A 7 -6.01 0.39 -2.04
C PHE A 7 -5.24 -0.89 -1.74
N ILE A 8 -3.94 -0.87 -1.95
CA ILE A 8 -3.12 -2.07 -1.90
C ILE A 8 -1.99 -1.89 -0.89
N ASP A 9 -1.94 -2.78 0.11
CA ASP A 9 -0.82 -2.87 1.03
C ASP A 9 0.43 -3.36 0.28
N ARG A 10 1.61 -3.09 0.84
CA ARG A 10 2.88 -3.48 0.23
C ARG A 10 3.43 -4.77 0.81
N ASP A 11 3.90 -4.73 2.06
CA ASP A 11 4.54 -5.87 2.70
C ASP A 11 3.52 -6.92 3.09
N GLY A 12 3.74 -8.15 2.67
CA GLY A 12 2.79 -9.25 2.87
C GLY A 12 1.71 -9.35 1.81
N THR A 13 1.68 -8.44 0.84
CA THR A 13 0.67 -8.40 -0.22
C THR A 13 1.32 -8.35 -1.60
N LEU A 14 2.11 -7.33 -1.88
CA LEU A 14 2.88 -7.21 -3.13
C LEU A 14 4.18 -7.98 -3.04
N VAL A 15 4.85 -7.89 -1.92
CA VAL A 15 6.13 -8.55 -1.63
C VAL A 15 6.03 -9.30 -0.32
N ILE A 16 6.88 -10.31 -0.17
CA ILE A 16 6.95 -11.09 1.07
C ILE A 16 7.49 -10.18 2.18
N GLU A 17 6.80 -10.14 3.32
CA GLU A 17 7.29 -9.40 4.47
C GLU A 17 8.48 -10.15 5.08
N PRO A 18 9.65 -9.50 5.27
CA PRO A 18 10.79 -10.15 5.90
C PRO A 18 10.43 -10.65 7.30
N PRO A 19 10.79 -11.89 7.64
CA PRO A 19 10.23 -12.55 8.84
C PRO A 19 10.85 -12.14 10.17
N ILE A 20 12.04 -11.54 10.18
CA ILE A 20 12.75 -11.25 11.43
C ILE A 20 12.46 -9.84 11.92
N ASP A 21 12.75 -8.84 11.09
CA ASP A 21 12.62 -7.43 11.46
C ASP A 21 11.46 -6.72 10.76
N TYR A 22 10.78 -7.43 9.87
CA TYR A 22 9.65 -6.91 9.10
C TYR A 22 9.99 -5.70 8.22
N GLN A 23 11.28 -5.55 7.88
CA GLN A 23 11.76 -4.44 7.06
C GLN A 23 12.36 -4.94 5.76
N LEU A 24 11.85 -4.45 4.64
CA LEU A 24 12.46 -4.68 3.34
C LEU A 24 13.55 -3.62 3.15
N ASP A 25 14.71 -3.89 3.73
CA ASP A 25 15.81 -2.94 3.84
C ASP A 25 17.06 -3.33 3.03
N SER A 26 16.93 -4.29 2.12
CA SER A 26 18.01 -4.64 1.19
C SER A 26 17.43 -5.26 -0.07
N LEU A 27 18.20 -5.21 -1.16
CA LEU A 27 17.79 -5.84 -2.42
C LEU A 27 17.68 -7.36 -2.28
N GLU A 28 18.49 -7.96 -1.43
CA GLU A 28 18.48 -9.41 -1.21
C GLU A 28 17.17 -9.89 -0.60
N LYS A 29 16.49 -9.04 0.17
CA LYS A 29 15.23 -9.38 0.81
C LYS A 29 14.03 -9.23 -0.11
N LEU A 30 14.20 -8.60 -1.27
CA LEU A 30 13.09 -8.36 -2.19
C LEU A 30 12.63 -9.66 -2.82
N GLU A 31 11.41 -10.03 -2.51
CA GLU A 31 10.77 -11.22 -3.07
C GLU A 31 9.31 -10.89 -3.31
N PHE A 32 8.86 -11.01 -4.55
CA PHE A 32 7.46 -10.74 -4.87
C PHE A 32 6.56 -11.85 -4.36
N TYR A 33 5.35 -11.46 -3.97
CA TYR A 33 4.36 -12.45 -3.55
C TYR A 33 3.99 -13.34 -4.75
N PRO A 34 3.80 -14.64 -4.52
CA PRO A 34 3.47 -15.55 -5.63
C PRO A 34 2.26 -15.08 -6.43
N LYS A 35 2.40 -15.08 -7.74
CA LYS A 35 1.35 -14.74 -8.71
C LYS A 35 0.90 -13.27 -8.69
N VAL A 36 1.60 -12.39 -7.96
CA VAL A 36 1.20 -10.98 -7.88
C VAL A 36 1.21 -10.31 -9.25
N MET A 37 2.24 -10.58 -10.06
CA MET A 37 2.33 -9.98 -11.41
C MET A 37 1.16 -10.39 -12.27
N ARG A 38 0.83 -11.67 -12.26
CA ARG A 38 -0.27 -12.23 -13.04
C ARG A 38 -1.61 -11.63 -12.59
N ASN A 39 -1.86 -11.62 -11.28
CA ASN A 39 -3.17 -11.23 -10.76
C ASN A 39 -3.39 -9.73 -10.82
N LEU A 40 -2.41 -8.93 -10.43
CA LEU A 40 -2.55 -7.47 -10.55
C LEU A 40 -2.52 -7.00 -11.99
N GLY A 41 -1.73 -7.67 -12.83
CA GLY A 41 -1.73 -7.38 -14.26
C GLY A 41 -3.10 -7.61 -14.89
N PHE A 42 -3.77 -8.69 -14.49
CA PHE A 42 -5.14 -8.95 -14.93
C PHE A 42 -6.09 -7.84 -14.48
N ILE A 43 -6.06 -7.51 -13.20
CA ILE A 43 -6.92 -6.45 -12.65
C ILE A 43 -6.67 -5.12 -13.35
N ARG A 44 -5.39 -4.76 -13.51
CA ARG A 44 -5.02 -3.49 -14.14
C ARG A 44 -5.52 -3.39 -15.58
N SER A 45 -5.44 -4.50 -16.32
CA SER A 45 -5.79 -4.50 -17.75
C SER A 45 -7.29 -4.70 -18.02
N LYS A 46 -8.02 -5.34 -17.10
CA LYS A 46 -9.41 -5.74 -17.33
C LYS A 46 -10.43 -4.95 -16.54
N LEU A 47 -10.03 -4.37 -15.43
CA LEU A 47 -10.92 -3.64 -14.54
C LEU A 47 -10.46 -2.19 -14.43
N ASP A 48 -11.42 -1.29 -14.24
CA ASP A 48 -11.17 0.15 -14.20
C ASP A 48 -11.04 0.62 -12.75
N PHE A 49 -9.86 0.47 -12.19
CA PHE A 49 -9.50 0.95 -10.86
C PHE A 49 -8.29 1.83 -10.91
N ASP A 50 -8.29 2.90 -10.10
CA ASP A 50 -7.04 3.56 -9.74
C ASP A 50 -6.34 2.69 -8.69
N PHE A 51 -5.03 2.52 -8.82
CA PHE A 51 -4.23 1.76 -7.87
C PHE A 51 -3.53 2.72 -6.92
N VAL A 52 -3.77 2.55 -5.63
CA VAL A 52 -3.14 3.36 -4.58
C VAL A 52 -2.48 2.43 -3.57
N MET A 53 -1.17 2.56 -3.41
CA MET A 53 -0.45 1.81 -2.39
C MET A 53 -0.60 2.53 -1.06
N VAL A 54 -0.91 1.78 0.00
CA VAL A 54 -1.04 2.32 1.36
C VAL A 54 -0.24 1.43 2.30
N THR A 55 0.87 1.93 2.80
CA THR A 55 1.78 1.11 3.59
C THR A 55 2.29 1.84 4.84
N ASN A 56 2.38 1.09 5.95
CA ASN A 56 3.05 1.54 7.16
C ASN A 56 4.51 1.04 7.11
N GLN A 57 5.46 1.97 7.21
CA GLN A 57 6.90 1.67 7.25
C GLN A 57 7.46 2.24 8.55
N ASP A 58 7.35 1.45 9.61
CA ASP A 58 7.64 1.90 10.98
C ASP A 58 9.07 2.40 11.12
N GLY A 59 9.19 3.67 11.53
CA GLY A 59 10.49 4.28 11.80
C GLY A 59 11.32 4.65 10.59
N LEU A 60 10.73 4.61 9.38
CA LEU A 60 11.47 4.99 8.17
C LEU A 60 12.01 6.41 8.29
N GLY A 61 13.30 6.57 8.01
CA GLY A 61 14.02 7.82 8.16
C GLY A 61 14.77 7.96 9.48
N THR A 62 14.58 7.01 10.40
CA THR A 62 15.31 6.98 11.68
C THR A 62 16.49 5.99 11.60
N THR A 63 17.26 5.90 12.68
CA THR A 63 18.39 4.97 12.73
C THR A 63 17.96 3.51 12.66
N SER A 64 16.73 3.20 13.10
CA SER A 64 16.20 1.83 13.02
C SER A 64 15.78 1.43 11.62
N PHE A 65 15.51 2.39 10.74
CA PHE A 65 15.17 2.14 9.34
C PHE A 65 15.63 3.31 8.46
N PRO A 66 16.95 3.38 8.16
CA PRO A 66 17.48 4.48 7.34
C PRO A 66 16.90 4.50 5.93
N GLU A 67 16.72 5.68 5.38
CA GLU A 67 16.17 5.81 4.03
C GLU A 67 17.05 5.16 2.97
N GLU A 68 18.37 5.21 3.14
CA GLU A 68 19.31 4.59 2.19
C GLU A 68 19.10 3.08 2.07
N THR A 69 18.51 2.44 3.05
CA THR A 69 18.22 1.00 3.01
C THR A 69 16.83 0.68 2.48
N PHE A 70 15.92 1.64 2.54
CA PHE A 70 14.54 1.45 2.08
C PHE A 70 14.38 1.62 0.56
N TRP A 71 14.89 2.74 0.03
CA TRP A 71 14.57 3.13 -1.35
C TRP A 71 15.10 2.20 -2.43
N PRO A 72 16.31 1.59 -2.32
CA PRO A 72 16.76 0.70 -3.39
C PRO A 72 15.82 -0.46 -3.66
N ALA A 73 15.39 -1.16 -2.62
CA ALA A 73 14.44 -2.29 -2.79
C ALA A 73 13.07 -1.80 -3.24
N HIS A 74 12.58 -0.71 -2.66
CA HIS A 74 11.29 -0.13 -3.04
C HIS A 74 11.28 0.30 -4.50
N ASN A 75 12.32 0.99 -4.94
CA ASN A 75 12.41 1.46 -6.31
C ASN A 75 12.51 0.31 -7.32
N LEU A 76 13.25 -0.75 -6.98
CA LEU A 76 13.32 -1.93 -7.84
C LEU A 76 11.96 -2.63 -7.93
N MET A 77 11.26 -2.73 -6.81
CA MET A 77 9.89 -3.26 -6.78
C MET A 77 8.98 -2.47 -7.72
N MET A 78 8.99 -1.14 -7.61
CA MET A 78 8.15 -0.28 -8.45
C MET A 78 8.52 -0.38 -9.91
N LYS A 79 9.81 -0.38 -10.22
CA LYS A 79 10.30 -0.52 -11.60
C LYS A 79 9.85 -1.84 -12.22
N THR A 80 9.93 -2.92 -11.45
CA THR A 80 9.53 -4.25 -11.91
C THR A 80 8.03 -4.30 -12.18
N LEU A 81 7.22 -3.75 -11.26
CA LEU A 81 5.77 -3.71 -11.44
C LEU A 81 5.38 -2.88 -12.66
N GLU A 82 6.00 -1.72 -12.83
CA GLU A 82 5.75 -0.87 -14.01
C GLU A 82 6.12 -1.58 -15.31
N GLY A 83 7.23 -2.32 -15.32
CA GLY A 83 7.64 -3.11 -16.48
C GLY A 83 6.63 -4.18 -16.86
N GLU A 84 5.84 -4.65 -15.89
CA GLU A 84 4.77 -5.62 -16.12
C GLU A 84 3.41 -4.94 -16.39
N GLY A 85 3.40 -3.63 -16.57
CA GLY A 85 2.17 -2.88 -16.82
C GLY A 85 1.34 -2.58 -15.59
N ILE A 86 1.88 -2.82 -14.41
CA ILE A 86 1.19 -2.57 -13.14
C ILE A 86 1.66 -1.22 -12.61
N THR A 87 0.93 -0.18 -12.97
CA THR A 87 1.26 1.19 -12.58
C THR A 87 0.39 1.64 -11.42
N PHE A 88 0.97 2.40 -10.49
CA PHE A 88 0.26 2.97 -9.34
C PHE A 88 -0.01 4.44 -9.57
N ASP A 89 -1.22 4.87 -9.27
CA ASP A 89 -1.63 6.27 -9.41
C ASP A 89 -1.16 7.10 -8.21
N ASP A 90 -0.96 6.45 -7.07
CA ASP A 90 -0.46 7.13 -5.88
C ASP A 90 0.17 6.12 -4.91
N ILE A 91 1.08 6.61 -4.08
CA ILE A 91 1.76 5.81 -3.06
C ILE A 91 1.75 6.58 -1.75
N CYS A 92 1.10 6.01 -0.74
CA CYS A 92 0.96 6.61 0.58
C CYS A 92 1.78 5.82 1.60
N ILE A 93 2.79 6.45 2.17
CA ILE A 93 3.70 5.81 3.12
C ILE A 93 3.57 6.52 4.47
N ASP A 94 3.23 5.78 5.52
CA ASP A 94 3.30 6.27 6.89
C ASP A 94 4.59 5.79 7.55
N ARG A 95 5.31 6.72 8.19
CA ARG A 95 6.63 6.46 8.79
C ARG A 95 6.58 6.35 10.30
N SER A 96 5.42 6.54 10.90
CA SER A 96 5.28 6.56 12.36
C SER A 96 5.47 5.19 12.98
N MET A 97 5.80 5.20 14.27
CA MET A 97 5.80 3.98 15.08
C MET A 97 4.40 3.73 15.64
N PRO A 98 4.07 2.49 16.03
CA PRO A 98 2.75 2.20 16.59
C PRO A 98 2.35 3.08 17.77
N ASP A 99 3.31 3.41 18.62
CA ASP A 99 3.06 4.21 19.81
C ASP A 99 2.83 5.70 19.53
N ASP A 100 3.20 6.17 18.36
CA ASP A 100 3.00 7.56 17.96
C ASP A 100 1.54 7.90 17.73
N ASN A 101 0.71 6.89 17.48
CA ASN A 101 -0.72 7.05 17.31
C ASN A 101 -1.07 8.04 16.18
N ALA A 102 -0.28 8.07 15.13
CA ALA A 102 -0.39 9.06 14.07
C ALA A 102 -1.70 8.90 13.29
N PRO A 103 -2.34 10.01 12.88
CA PRO A 103 -3.59 9.95 12.09
C PRO A 103 -3.39 9.34 10.70
N THR A 104 -2.16 9.31 10.19
CA THR A 104 -1.84 8.73 8.89
C THR A 104 -1.54 7.23 8.94
N ARG A 105 -1.38 6.66 10.14
CA ARG A 105 -1.06 5.24 10.31
C ARG A 105 -2.32 4.38 10.20
N LYS A 106 -2.29 3.35 9.34
CA LYS A 106 -3.38 2.36 9.28
C LYS A 106 -3.62 1.74 10.66
N PRO A 107 -4.85 1.55 11.11
CA PRO A 107 -6.11 1.63 10.35
C PRO A 107 -6.70 3.04 10.27
N ARG A 108 -6.01 4.07 10.71
CA ARG A 108 -6.48 5.44 10.56
C ARG A 108 -6.33 5.90 9.13
N THR A 109 -7.15 6.85 8.72
CA THR A 109 -7.36 7.20 7.33
C THR A 109 -6.74 8.53 6.91
N GLY A 110 -5.84 9.09 7.75
CA GLY A 110 -5.23 10.38 7.46
C GLY A 110 -4.53 10.49 6.12
N MET A 111 -3.96 9.39 5.62
CA MET A 111 -3.33 9.38 4.29
C MET A 111 -4.34 9.35 3.15
N LEU A 112 -5.61 9.06 3.43
CA LEU A 112 -6.63 8.82 2.41
C LEU A 112 -7.65 9.94 2.30
N THR A 113 -7.46 11.05 3.01
CA THR A 113 -8.46 12.14 3.03
C THR A 113 -8.77 12.67 1.64
N LYS A 114 -7.80 12.72 0.75
CA LYS A 114 -8.03 13.18 -0.62
C LYS A 114 -8.93 12.25 -1.43
N TYR A 115 -9.12 11.01 -0.99
CA TYR A 115 -10.06 10.07 -1.60
C TYR A 115 -11.39 10.05 -0.88
N LEU A 116 -11.34 10.06 0.45
CA LEU A 116 -12.56 9.98 1.28
C LEU A 116 -13.42 11.23 1.14
N ASP A 117 -12.79 12.39 1.04
CA ASP A 117 -13.48 13.67 0.95
C ASP A 117 -13.79 14.12 -0.47
N ASN A 118 -13.39 13.33 -1.46
CA ASN A 118 -13.53 13.69 -2.87
C ASN A 118 -14.74 12.97 -3.49
N PRO A 119 -15.78 13.72 -3.91
CA PRO A 119 -16.98 13.10 -4.49
C PRO A 119 -16.73 12.41 -5.84
N ASP A 120 -15.57 12.64 -6.46
CA ASP A 120 -15.22 11.99 -7.71
C ASP A 120 -14.85 10.51 -7.54
N TYR A 121 -14.68 10.05 -6.29
CA TYR A 121 -14.36 8.67 -5.98
C TYR A 121 -15.54 7.90 -5.44
N ASP A 122 -15.74 6.70 -5.96
CA ASP A 122 -16.83 5.80 -5.54
C ASP A 122 -16.26 4.78 -4.54
N LEU A 123 -16.27 5.15 -3.26
CA LEU A 123 -15.72 4.30 -2.21
C LEU A 123 -16.56 3.06 -1.95
N SER A 124 -17.85 3.12 -2.23
CA SER A 124 -18.73 1.96 -2.02
C SER A 124 -18.42 0.80 -2.98
N HIS A 125 -17.75 1.09 -4.10
CA HIS A 125 -17.32 0.09 -5.08
C HIS A 125 -15.80 -0.01 -5.16
N SER A 126 -15.10 0.51 -4.16
CA SER A 126 -13.65 0.41 -4.02
C SER A 126 -13.29 -0.68 -3.02
N PHE A 127 -12.03 -1.12 -3.04
CA PHE A 127 -11.57 -2.24 -2.21
C PHE A 127 -10.23 -1.96 -1.58
N VAL A 128 -9.95 -2.66 -0.48
CA VAL A 128 -8.64 -2.70 0.16
C VAL A 128 -8.12 -4.13 0.09
N ILE A 129 -6.88 -4.30 -0.31
CA ILE A 129 -6.20 -5.59 -0.31
C ILE A 129 -5.03 -5.50 0.67
N GLY A 130 -4.99 -6.40 1.64
CA GLY A 130 -3.92 -6.44 2.62
C GLY A 130 -3.92 -7.75 3.38
N ASP A 131 -2.87 -7.99 4.17
CA ASP A 131 -2.66 -9.24 4.89
C ASP A 131 -2.96 -9.14 6.39
N ARG A 132 -3.36 -7.96 6.88
CA ARG A 132 -3.56 -7.71 8.31
C ARG A 132 -4.95 -7.15 8.61
N PRO A 133 -5.47 -7.39 9.83
CA PRO A 133 -6.75 -6.79 10.24
C PRO A 133 -6.78 -5.26 10.13
N THR A 134 -5.64 -4.58 10.30
CA THR A 134 -5.55 -3.13 10.15
C THR A 134 -5.88 -2.67 8.73
N ASP A 135 -5.63 -3.51 7.72
CA ASP A 135 -6.02 -3.19 6.34
C ASP A 135 -7.53 -3.24 6.18
N CYS A 136 -8.19 -4.26 6.74
CA CYS A 136 -9.65 -4.33 6.76
C CYS A 136 -10.26 -3.17 7.52
N LEU A 137 -9.72 -2.83 8.69
CA LEU A 137 -10.22 -1.75 9.52
C LEU A 137 -10.04 -0.38 8.86
N LEU A 138 -9.00 -0.22 8.05
CA LEU A 138 -8.80 0.99 7.26
C LEU A 138 -10.03 1.29 6.40
N TYR A 139 -10.52 0.30 5.70
CA TYR A 139 -11.68 0.44 4.83
C TYR A 139 -12.97 0.60 5.63
N THR A 140 -13.19 -0.30 6.60
CA THR A 140 -14.44 -0.30 7.36
C THR A 140 -14.59 0.89 8.28
N SER A 141 -13.49 1.50 8.72
CA SER A 141 -13.54 2.68 9.60
C SER A 141 -14.26 3.85 8.97
N ASP A 142 -14.16 4.01 7.65
CA ASP A 142 -14.76 5.16 6.96
C ASP A 142 -15.86 4.76 6.00
N ALA A 143 -15.68 3.70 5.24
CA ALA A 143 -16.67 3.29 4.25
C ALA A 143 -17.93 2.74 4.89
N ALA A 144 -17.82 2.11 6.06
CA ALA A 144 -18.97 1.56 6.76
C ALA A 144 -19.85 2.63 7.42
N ASP A 145 -19.29 3.80 7.69
CA ASP A 145 -20.01 4.90 8.31
C ASP A 145 -20.87 5.68 7.30
N GLU A 146 -20.70 5.38 6.05
CA GLU A 146 -21.46 5.99 4.98
C GLU A 146 -22.65 5.12 4.55
#